data_c9d87427fc46fef5e919270ae55ff0ca
#
_entry.id   c9d87427fc46fef5e919270ae55ff0ca
#
_cell.length_a   1.000
_cell.length_b   1.000
_cell.length_c   1.000
_cell.angle_alpha   90.00
_cell.angle_beta   90.00
_cell.angle_gamma   90.00
#
_symmetry.space_group_name_H-M   'P 1'
#
loop_
_entity.id
_entity.type
_entity.pdbx_description
1 polymer ?
#
loop_
_entity_poly.entity_id
_entity_poly.type
_entity_poly.pdbx_seq_one_letter_code
_entity_poly.pdbx_strand_id
1 'polypeptide(L)'
;MELLCPAGSLPALKTAVDNGADAVYIGFKDDTNARHFAGLNFTDSKLEKAVDYVHQHGRKLHIAINTFAHPGADTRWKQAVDRGVALGADALIIADLAVLEYASSHYPEMELHVSVQASATNAAAIRFYQQQFNVKRVVLPRVLSMHQVKQLARETDVGLEVFAFGSLCIMAEGRCYLSSYMTGESPNTVGACSPAKFVRWEETPSGLESRLNEVLIDRYGPGENAGYPTLCKGRFEVDGQTYHALEEPTSLNTLGLLPELFQTGVQSVKIEGRQRSPAYVEQVTRVWRAAIDAYQANPEAYQVKPEWDAQLARVSEGSQTTLGAYHRQWQ
;
A
#
# COMPACT_ATOMS: atom_id res chain seq x y z
N MET A 1 8.48 13.35 -9.67
CA MET A 1 7.57 12.40 -8.97
C MET A 1 8.33 11.11 -8.73
N GLU A 2 8.40 10.66 -7.49
CA GLU A 2 9.09 9.43 -7.08
C GLU A 2 8.20 8.21 -7.32
N LEU A 3 8.76 7.14 -7.87
CA LEU A 3 8.11 5.84 -7.97
C LEU A 3 8.57 4.96 -6.80
N LEU A 4 7.69 4.77 -5.81
CA LEU A 4 7.94 3.95 -4.63
C LEU A 4 7.35 2.56 -4.80
N CYS A 5 8.22 1.55 -4.86
CA CYS A 5 7.85 0.16 -5.12
C CYS A 5 7.94 -0.73 -3.89
N PRO A 6 7.08 -1.77 -3.79
CA PRO A 6 7.08 -2.69 -2.66
C PRO A 6 8.14 -3.78 -2.81
N ALA A 7 8.66 -4.27 -1.67
CA ALA A 7 9.38 -5.53 -1.66
C ALA A 7 9.10 -6.33 -0.37
N GLY A 8 8.65 -7.56 -0.53
CA GLY A 8 8.50 -8.53 0.55
C GLY A 8 9.64 -9.56 0.61
N SER A 9 10.60 -9.47 -0.31
CA SER A 9 11.77 -10.36 -0.37
C SER A 9 12.93 -9.69 -1.09
N LEU A 10 14.14 -10.17 -0.88
CA LEU A 10 15.31 -9.64 -1.56
C LEU A 10 15.25 -9.77 -3.10
N PRO A 11 14.75 -10.87 -3.69
CA PRO A 11 14.49 -10.90 -5.13
C PRO A 11 13.53 -9.82 -5.61
N ALA A 12 12.40 -9.60 -4.91
CA ALA A 12 11.46 -8.55 -5.28
C ALA A 12 12.06 -7.14 -5.18
N LEU A 13 12.92 -6.89 -4.16
CA LEU A 13 13.63 -5.62 -4.02
C LEU A 13 14.56 -5.37 -5.21
N LYS A 14 15.40 -6.35 -5.56
CA LYS A 14 16.29 -6.23 -6.72
C LYS A 14 15.51 -5.98 -7.99
N THR A 15 14.45 -6.75 -8.19
CA THR A 15 13.55 -6.57 -9.34
C THR A 15 12.96 -5.15 -9.41
N ALA A 16 12.52 -4.57 -8.28
CA ALA A 16 12.01 -3.21 -8.26
C ALA A 16 13.09 -2.19 -8.68
N VAL A 17 14.28 -2.29 -8.12
CA VAL A 17 15.42 -1.42 -8.42
C VAL A 17 15.81 -1.53 -9.90
N ASP A 18 15.96 -2.75 -10.41
CA ASP A 18 16.41 -3.05 -11.79
C ASP A 18 15.40 -2.57 -12.84
N ASN A 19 14.12 -2.43 -12.47
CA ASN A 19 13.06 -1.96 -13.36
C ASN A 19 12.69 -0.49 -13.15
N GLY A 20 13.50 0.27 -12.40
CA GLY A 20 13.43 1.73 -12.35
C GLY A 20 12.64 2.33 -11.19
N ALA A 21 12.47 1.60 -10.08
CA ALA A 21 11.99 2.21 -8.85
C ALA A 21 12.98 3.29 -8.37
N ASP A 22 12.47 4.44 -7.95
CA ASP A 22 13.28 5.50 -7.32
C ASP A 22 13.53 5.18 -5.84
N ALA A 23 12.56 4.55 -5.20
CA ALA A 23 12.66 4.07 -3.85
C ALA A 23 11.94 2.72 -3.69
N VAL A 24 12.40 1.92 -2.73
CA VAL A 24 11.77 0.64 -2.37
C VAL A 24 11.40 0.65 -0.89
N TYR A 25 10.18 0.20 -0.57
CA TYR A 25 9.78 0.07 0.83
C TYR A 25 9.62 -1.39 1.26
N ILE A 26 10.16 -1.67 2.42
CA ILE A 26 10.22 -3.01 3.04
C ILE A 26 9.66 -2.95 4.47
N GLY A 27 9.66 -4.06 5.17
CA GLY A 27 9.35 -4.14 6.60
C GLY A 27 10.15 -5.24 7.28
N PHE A 28 10.27 -5.14 8.59
CA PHE A 28 10.87 -6.19 9.41
C PHE A 28 10.00 -7.45 9.43
N LYS A 29 10.59 -8.58 9.77
CA LYS A 29 9.89 -9.87 9.90
C LYS A 29 9.34 -10.04 11.34
N ASP A 30 8.62 -9.03 11.81
CA ASP A 30 8.03 -8.99 13.14
C ASP A 30 6.76 -8.13 13.15
N ASP A 31 6.09 -8.03 14.30
CA ASP A 31 4.83 -7.34 14.51
C ASP A 31 4.91 -5.79 14.48
N THR A 32 6.09 -5.22 14.35
CA THR A 32 6.24 -3.76 14.09
C THR A 32 5.84 -3.38 12.67
N ASN A 33 5.72 -4.38 11.79
CA ASN A 33 5.36 -4.25 10.39
C ASN A 33 3.98 -4.89 10.11
N ALA A 34 3.02 -4.11 9.63
CA ALA A 34 1.68 -4.57 9.31
C ALA A 34 1.60 -5.63 8.19
N ARG A 35 2.69 -6.04 7.58
CA ARG A 35 2.77 -7.07 6.52
C ARG A 35 3.81 -8.14 6.84
N HIS A 36 3.86 -8.61 8.10
CA HIS A 36 4.84 -9.60 8.56
C HIS A 36 4.43 -11.06 8.32
N PHE A 37 4.00 -11.38 7.11
CA PHE A 37 3.57 -12.73 6.75
C PHE A 37 4.69 -13.77 6.81
N ALA A 38 4.31 -15.03 7.08
CA ALA A 38 5.22 -16.16 7.01
C ALA A 38 5.87 -16.25 5.61
N GLY A 39 7.19 -16.45 5.59
CA GLY A 39 7.97 -16.55 4.35
C GLY A 39 8.33 -15.22 3.68
N LEU A 40 7.75 -14.10 4.11
CA LEU A 40 8.07 -12.77 3.60
C LEU A 40 8.88 -11.95 4.61
N ASN A 41 9.31 -10.77 4.13
CA ASN A 41 10.13 -9.80 4.83
C ASN A 41 11.58 -10.24 5.07
N PHE A 42 12.33 -9.42 5.77
CA PHE A 42 13.78 -9.48 5.77
C PHE A 42 14.32 -9.88 7.15
N THR A 43 15.25 -10.80 7.16
CA THR A 43 16.15 -11.05 8.30
C THR A 43 17.30 -10.03 8.24
N ASP A 44 18.03 -9.83 9.35
CA ASP A 44 19.10 -8.83 9.43
C ASP A 44 20.15 -8.98 8.33
N SER A 45 20.63 -10.18 8.09
CA SER A 45 21.62 -10.46 7.03
C SER A 45 21.08 -10.20 5.60
N LYS A 46 19.77 -10.25 5.41
CA LYS A 46 19.14 -9.88 4.13
C LYS A 46 18.88 -8.38 4.04
N LEU A 47 18.68 -7.70 5.17
CA LEU A 47 18.52 -6.26 5.23
C LEU A 47 19.81 -5.54 4.84
N GLU A 48 20.96 -5.93 5.38
CA GLU A 48 22.25 -5.39 4.98
C GLU A 48 22.45 -5.49 3.46
N LYS A 49 22.24 -6.67 2.90
CA LYS A 49 22.31 -6.88 1.44
C LYS A 49 21.30 -6.06 0.64
N ALA A 50 20.13 -5.78 1.23
CA ALA A 50 19.09 -4.98 0.60
C ALA A 50 19.49 -3.50 0.55
N VAL A 51 20.00 -2.96 1.67
CA VAL A 51 20.50 -1.59 1.77
C VAL A 51 21.64 -1.36 0.80
N ASP A 52 22.67 -2.24 0.85
CA ASP A 52 23.82 -2.16 -0.03
C ASP A 52 23.40 -2.14 -1.51
N TYR A 53 22.49 -3.04 -1.89
CA TYR A 53 22.03 -3.13 -3.27
C TYR A 53 21.30 -1.87 -3.72
N VAL A 54 20.39 -1.35 -2.90
CA VAL A 54 19.62 -0.14 -3.21
C VAL A 54 20.55 1.06 -3.37
N HIS A 55 21.45 1.26 -2.40
CA HIS A 55 22.37 2.40 -2.40
C HIS A 55 23.42 2.31 -3.53
N GLN A 56 23.94 1.12 -3.86
CA GLN A 56 24.83 0.93 -5.02
C GLN A 56 24.19 1.34 -6.35
N HIS A 57 22.85 1.28 -6.44
CA HIS A 57 22.09 1.74 -7.61
C HIS A 57 21.61 3.19 -7.49
N GLY A 58 22.03 3.93 -6.46
CA GLY A 58 21.60 5.32 -6.22
C GLY A 58 20.11 5.47 -5.93
N ARG A 59 19.49 4.43 -5.33
CA ARG A 59 18.07 4.41 -4.97
C ARG A 59 17.91 4.52 -3.46
N LYS A 60 16.66 4.76 -3.00
CA LYS A 60 16.32 4.92 -1.59
C LYS A 60 15.65 3.68 -1.01
N LEU A 61 15.93 3.40 0.26
CA LEU A 61 15.28 2.34 1.02
C LEU A 61 14.44 2.93 2.15
N HIS A 62 13.14 2.65 2.14
CA HIS A 62 12.23 3.04 3.21
C HIS A 62 11.84 1.83 4.05
N ILE A 63 11.84 1.95 5.38
CA ILE A 63 11.45 0.87 6.30
C ILE A 63 10.11 1.20 6.95
N ALA A 64 9.14 0.28 6.83
CA ALA A 64 7.82 0.40 7.43
C ALA A 64 7.82 -0.16 8.86
N ILE A 65 7.55 0.72 9.83
CA ILE A 65 7.27 0.44 11.25
C ILE A 65 5.84 0.95 11.49
N ASN A 66 4.87 0.25 10.94
CA ASN A 66 3.55 0.83 10.70
C ASN A 66 2.38 0.09 11.37
N THR A 67 2.66 -0.66 12.42
CA THR A 67 1.66 -1.11 13.39
C THR A 67 1.64 -0.19 14.61
N PHE A 68 0.65 -0.38 15.47
CA PHE A 68 0.52 0.39 16.71
C PHE A 68 1.09 -0.39 17.88
N ALA A 69 1.88 0.27 18.72
CA ALA A 69 2.46 -0.33 19.90
C ALA A 69 1.36 -0.68 20.93
N HIS A 70 1.48 -1.85 21.55
CA HIS A 70 0.58 -2.21 22.64
C HIS A 70 0.98 -1.48 23.92
N PRO A 71 0.03 -1.12 24.79
CA PRO A 71 0.33 -0.52 26.08
C PRO A 71 1.37 -1.32 26.89
N GLY A 72 2.45 -0.69 27.28
CA GLY A 72 3.55 -1.32 28.03
C GLY A 72 4.52 -2.18 27.19
N ALA A 73 4.38 -2.21 25.86
CA ALA A 73 5.24 -3.00 24.96
C ALA A 73 5.90 -2.15 23.85
N ASP A 74 5.96 -0.85 24.02
CA ASP A 74 6.51 0.11 23.03
C ASP A 74 8.02 -0.05 22.77
N THR A 75 8.74 -0.68 23.70
CA THR A 75 10.19 -0.93 23.56
C THR A 75 10.56 -1.60 22.24
N ARG A 76 9.78 -2.57 21.75
CA ARG A 76 10.04 -3.24 20.47
C ARG A 76 9.96 -2.29 19.29
N TRP A 77 9.00 -1.36 19.29
CA TRP A 77 8.86 -0.37 18.21
C TRP A 77 10.00 0.65 18.24
N LYS A 78 10.43 1.08 19.43
CA LYS A 78 11.63 1.92 19.60
C LYS A 78 12.88 1.23 19.08
N GLN A 79 13.09 -0.04 19.44
CA GLN A 79 14.18 -0.86 18.89
C GLN A 79 14.10 -1.04 17.38
N ALA A 80 12.89 -1.11 16.81
CA ALA A 80 12.73 -1.15 15.34
C ALA A 80 13.16 0.16 14.67
N VAL A 81 12.90 1.30 15.32
CA VAL A 81 13.42 2.62 14.86
C VAL A 81 14.96 2.62 14.90
N ASP A 82 15.56 2.28 16.06
CA ASP A 82 17.02 2.24 16.24
C ASP A 82 17.69 1.36 15.18
N ARG A 83 17.09 0.19 14.95
CA ARG A 83 17.56 -0.79 13.95
C ARG A 83 17.42 -0.24 12.52
N GLY A 84 16.31 0.42 12.20
CA GLY A 84 16.12 1.02 10.86
C GLY A 84 17.15 2.10 10.56
N VAL A 85 17.45 2.96 11.55
CA VAL A 85 18.49 3.99 11.45
C VAL A 85 19.88 3.37 11.33
N ALA A 86 20.21 2.40 12.19
CA ALA A 86 21.51 1.73 12.17
C ALA A 86 21.80 0.97 10.87
N LEU A 87 20.76 0.47 10.20
CA LEU A 87 20.84 -0.17 8.89
C LEU A 87 21.07 0.82 7.74
N GLY A 88 20.91 2.12 7.97
CA GLY A 88 21.04 3.14 6.94
C GLY A 88 19.78 3.30 6.08
N ALA A 89 18.59 3.13 6.64
CA ALA A 89 17.35 3.48 5.96
C ALA A 89 17.33 4.97 5.58
N ASP A 90 16.84 5.30 4.40
CA ASP A 90 16.69 6.69 3.96
C ASP A 90 15.45 7.35 4.56
N ALA A 91 14.41 6.56 4.87
CA ALA A 91 13.21 7.02 5.55
C ALA A 91 12.55 5.92 6.38
N LEU A 92 11.84 6.32 7.44
CA LEU A 92 10.99 5.44 8.24
C LEU A 92 9.51 5.80 8.03
N ILE A 93 8.68 4.79 7.73
CA ILE A 93 7.23 4.94 7.53
C ILE A 93 6.53 4.47 8.80
N ILE A 94 6.05 5.40 9.62
CA ILE A 94 5.56 5.16 10.98
C ILE A 94 4.08 5.53 11.09
N ALA A 95 3.31 4.75 11.89
CA ALA A 95 1.89 5.01 12.14
C ALA A 95 1.61 5.50 13.57
N ASP A 96 2.33 4.96 14.55
CA ASP A 96 2.10 5.19 15.96
C ASP A 96 2.73 6.51 16.43
N LEU A 97 1.97 7.31 17.19
CA LEU A 97 2.40 8.62 17.66
C LEU A 97 3.58 8.55 18.64
N ALA A 98 3.60 7.57 19.54
CA ALA A 98 4.69 7.43 20.50
C ALA A 98 5.99 6.98 19.80
N VAL A 99 5.86 6.20 18.72
CA VAL A 99 6.99 5.79 17.88
C VAL A 99 7.50 6.95 17.03
N LEU A 100 6.60 7.82 16.50
CA LEU A 100 6.98 9.05 15.82
C LEU A 100 7.71 10.03 16.76
N GLU A 101 7.20 10.21 17.98
CA GLU A 101 7.84 11.05 18.99
C GLU A 101 9.25 10.53 19.31
N TYR A 102 9.39 9.23 19.55
CA TYR A 102 10.68 8.61 19.78
C TYR A 102 11.65 8.84 18.62
N ALA A 103 11.21 8.54 17.40
CA ALA A 103 12.05 8.69 16.21
C ALA A 103 12.49 10.14 15.98
N SER A 104 11.56 11.10 16.07
CA SER A 104 11.86 12.51 15.85
C SER A 104 12.79 13.10 16.92
N SER A 105 12.66 12.64 18.19
CA SER A 105 13.46 13.13 19.31
C SER A 105 14.87 12.56 19.32
N HIS A 106 15.03 11.27 18.97
CA HIS A 106 16.34 10.59 19.03
C HIS A 106 17.10 10.66 17.71
N TYR A 107 16.41 10.82 16.61
CA TYR A 107 16.98 10.85 15.26
C TYR A 107 16.41 12.00 14.42
N PRO A 108 16.69 13.27 14.80
CA PRO A 108 16.10 14.46 14.18
C PRO A 108 16.41 14.59 12.68
N GLU A 109 17.51 13.98 12.22
CA GLU A 109 17.92 13.99 10.81
C GLU A 109 17.28 12.87 9.97
N MET A 110 16.62 11.89 10.62
CA MET A 110 15.93 10.81 9.90
C MET A 110 14.69 11.34 9.20
N GLU A 111 14.54 11.01 7.93
CA GLU A 111 13.34 11.33 7.18
C GLU A 111 12.16 10.49 7.67
N LEU A 112 11.13 11.13 8.23
CA LEU A 112 9.94 10.47 8.76
C LEU A 112 8.75 10.67 7.82
N HIS A 113 8.10 9.55 7.48
CA HIS A 113 6.87 9.51 6.70
C HIS A 113 5.71 8.99 7.56
N VAL A 114 4.58 9.68 7.55
CA VAL A 114 3.36 9.16 8.19
C VAL A 114 2.79 8.03 7.34
N SER A 115 2.66 6.86 7.94
CA SER A 115 2.04 5.71 7.30
C SER A 115 0.56 5.97 7.01
N VAL A 116 0.05 5.36 5.95
CA VAL A 116 -1.39 5.32 5.66
C VAL A 116 -2.22 4.75 6.82
N GLN A 117 -1.64 3.88 7.64
CA GLN A 117 -2.28 3.31 8.84
C GLN A 117 -2.65 4.39 9.89
N ALA A 118 -2.01 5.56 9.87
CA ALA A 118 -2.36 6.68 10.75
C ALA A 118 -3.61 7.44 10.28
N SER A 119 -4.13 7.14 9.09
CA SER A 119 -5.36 7.74 8.52
C SER A 119 -5.37 9.27 8.52
N ALA A 120 -4.29 9.89 8.04
CA ALA A 120 -4.21 11.35 7.90
C ALA A 120 -5.06 11.81 6.70
N THR A 121 -6.30 12.19 6.95
CA THR A 121 -7.31 12.51 5.93
C THR A 121 -7.58 14.00 5.75
N ASN A 122 -6.99 14.86 6.57
CA ASN A 122 -7.22 16.30 6.52
C ASN A 122 -5.96 17.11 6.83
N ALA A 123 -5.96 18.37 6.42
CA ALA A 123 -4.81 19.25 6.56
C ALA A 123 -4.42 19.53 8.02
N ALA A 124 -5.39 19.56 8.95
CA ALA A 124 -5.10 19.77 10.36
C ALA A 124 -4.28 18.60 10.95
N ALA A 125 -4.63 17.35 10.62
CA ALA A 125 -3.88 16.18 11.02
C ALA A 125 -2.48 16.18 10.39
N ILE A 126 -2.36 16.52 9.11
CA ILE A 126 -1.06 16.59 8.41
C ILE A 126 -0.16 17.64 9.04
N ARG A 127 -0.67 18.85 9.31
CA ARG A 127 0.09 19.90 10.00
C ARG A 127 0.48 19.50 11.40
N PHE A 128 -0.37 18.78 12.14
CA PHE A 128 -0.01 18.25 13.46
C PHE A 128 1.20 17.32 13.39
N TYR A 129 1.21 16.35 12.48
CA TYR A 129 2.36 15.47 12.30
C TYR A 129 3.64 16.21 11.91
N GLN A 130 3.52 17.20 11.02
CA GLN A 130 4.64 18.02 10.61
C GLN A 130 5.22 18.83 11.78
N GLN A 131 4.37 19.52 12.52
CA GLN A 131 4.78 20.44 13.60
C GLN A 131 5.32 19.70 14.82
N GLN A 132 4.73 18.56 15.17
CA GLN A 132 5.12 17.82 16.36
C GLN A 132 6.32 16.88 16.11
N PHE A 133 6.41 16.28 14.93
CA PHE A 133 7.39 15.22 14.67
C PHE A 133 8.29 15.49 13.47
N ASN A 134 8.28 16.69 12.91
CA ASN A 134 9.09 17.08 11.74
C ASN A 134 8.92 16.13 10.54
N VAL A 135 7.72 15.57 10.37
CA VAL A 135 7.40 14.66 9.28
C VAL A 135 7.59 15.35 7.92
N LYS A 136 8.21 14.66 6.97
CA LYS A 136 8.50 15.18 5.62
C LYS A 136 7.49 14.72 4.58
N ARG A 137 6.79 13.59 4.84
CA ARG A 137 5.84 13.01 3.88
C ARG A 137 4.67 12.35 4.60
N VAL A 138 3.50 12.39 3.98
CA VAL A 138 2.29 11.70 4.45
C VAL A 138 1.74 10.82 3.35
N VAL A 139 1.52 9.53 3.67
CA VAL A 139 0.86 8.57 2.78
C VAL A 139 -0.64 8.72 2.93
N LEU A 140 -1.31 9.19 1.89
CA LEU A 140 -2.75 9.46 1.92
C LEU A 140 -3.58 8.16 1.81
N PRO A 141 -4.69 8.06 2.59
CA PRO A 141 -5.62 6.95 2.49
C PRO A 141 -6.30 6.85 1.12
N ARG A 142 -6.57 5.60 0.70
CA ARG A 142 -7.20 5.28 -0.60
C ARG A 142 -8.69 5.63 -0.68
N VAL A 143 -9.27 6.15 0.39
CA VAL A 143 -10.65 6.62 0.44
C VAL A 143 -10.83 8.05 -0.06
N LEU A 144 -9.73 8.81 -0.21
CA LEU A 144 -9.77 10.20 -0.67
C LEU A 144 -10.01 10.29 -2.18
N SER A 145 -10.90 11.20 -2.58
CA SER A 145 -11.09 11.56 -3.99
C SER A 145 -9.95 12.46 -4.48
N MET A 146 -9.79 12.54 -5.81
CA MET A 146 -8.77 13.42 -6.41
C MET A 146 -9.01 14.90 -6.04
N HIS A 147 -10.26 15.32 -5.88
CA HIS A 147 -10.59 16.65 -5.40
C HIS A 147 -10.03 16.91 -3.98
N GLN A 148 -10.19 15.94 -3.08
CA GLN A 148 -9.65 16.03 -1.71
C GLN A 148 -8.12 16.01 -1.68
N VAL A 149 -7.48 15.20 -2.52
CA VAL A 149 -6.02 15.21 -2.67
C VAL A 149 -5.51 16.57 -3.12
N LYS A 150 -6.16 17.19 -4.13
CA LYS A 150 -5.84 18.56 -4.58
C LYS A 150 -6.03 19.60 -3.48
N GLN A 151 -7.06 19.46 -2.67
CA GLN A 151 -7.29 20.37 -1.55
C GLN A 151 -6.17 20.24 -0.51
N LEU A 152 -5.78 19.02 -0.14
CA LEU A 152 -4.68 18.79 0.80
C LEU A 152 -3.35 19.36 0.28
N ALA A 153 -3.07 19.20 -1.01
CA ALA A 153 -1.86 19.74 -1.63
C ALA A 153 -1.79 21.27 -1.60
N ARG A 154 -2.94 21.95 -1.61
CA ARG A 154 -3.00 23.43 -1.47
C ARG A 154 -2.90 23.90 -0.02
N GLU A 155 -3.30 23.07 0.92
CA GLU A 155 -3.43 23.43 2.35
C GLU A 155 -2.22 23.01 3.19
N THR A 156 -1.28 22.25 2.63
CA THR A 156 -0.11 21.71 3.36
C THR A 156 1.16 21.81 2.53
N ASP A 157 2.29 22.00 3.21
CA ASP A 157 3.63 22.04 2.62
C ASP A 157 4.38 20.70 2.79
N VAL A 158 3.71 19.69 3.34
CA VAL A 158 4.27 18.33 3.53
C VAL A 158 4.17 17.56 2.23
N GLY A 159 5.18 16.76 1.92
CA GLY A 159 5.14 15.86 0.77
C GLY A 159 3.95 14.91 0.83
N LEU A 160 3.20 14.81 -0.24
CA LEU A 160 2.09 13.89 -0.36
C LEU A 160 2.49 12.66 -1.18
N GLU A 161 2.17 11.49 -0.65
CA GLU A 161 2.32 10.20 -1.32
C GLU A 161 0.94 9.57 -1.50
N VAL A 162 0.64 9.08 -2.70
CA VAL A 162 -0.63 8.44 -3.02
C VAL A 162 -0.43 7.02 -3.54
N PHE A 163 -1.39 6.14 -3.27
CA PHE A 163 -1.38 4.84 -3.93
C PHE A 163 -1.75 4.97 -5.40
N ALA A 164 -0.96 4.34 -6.24
CA ALA A 164 -1.07 4.43 -7.68
C ALA A 164 -1.56 3.13 -8.32
N PHE A 165 -1.16 1.99 -7.77
CA PHE A 165 -1.57 0.67 -8.25
C PHE A 165 -1.60 -0.36 -7.12
N GLY A 166 -2.54 -1.30 -7.21
CA GLY A 166 -2.65 -2.46 -6.34
C GLY A 166 -4.00 -2.59 -5.64
N SER A 167 -4.05 -3.36 -4.56
CA SER A 167 -5.30 -3.67 -3.87
C SER A 167 -5.99 -2.41 -3.35
N LEU A 168 -7.32 -2.36 -3.55
CA LEU A 168 -8.17 -1.32 -2.97
C LEU A 168 -8.45 -1.57 -1.50
N CYS A 169 -8.72 -0.48 -0.78
CA CYS A 169 -9.25 -0.50 0.57
C CYS A 169 -10.35 0.56 0.67
N ILE A 170 -11.55 0.12 1.08
CA ILE A 170 -12.70 1.02 1.27
C ILE A 170 -12.76 1.62 2.67
N MET A 171 -11.90 1.16 3.56
CA MET A 171 -11.80 1.64 4.93
C MET A 171 -10.67 2.66 5.03
N ALA A 172 -10.82 3.61 5.94
CA ALA A 172 -9.66 4.36 6.41
C ALA A 172 -8.67 3.35 7.03
N GLU A 173 -7.49 3.23 6.43
CA GLU A 173 -6.49 2.24 6.83
C GLU A 173 -6.12 2.42 8.32
N GLY A 174 -5.85 1.31 8.99
CA GLY A 174 -5.63 1.28 10.44
C GLY A 174 -6.92 1.27 11.30
N ARG A 175 -8.10 1.30 10.67
CA ARG A 175 -9.41 1.35 11.35
C ARG A 175 -10.36 0.20 10.96
N CYS A 176 -9.88 -0.81 10.24
CA CYS A 176 -10.71 -1.91 9.78
C CYS A 176 -10.97 -2.94 10.86
N TYR A 177 -12.26 -3.25 11.10
CA TYR A 177 -12.71 -4.29 12.02
C TYR A 177 -13.37 -5.50 11.32
N LEU A 178 -13.66 -5.39 10.02
CA LEU A 178 -14.41 -6.45 9.29
C LEU A 178 -13.72 -7.80 9.36
N SER A 179 -12.44 -7.85 9.02
CA SER A 179 -11.68 -9.10 9.05
C SER A 179 -11.40 -9.57 10.47
N SER A 180 -11.20 -8.67 11.43
CA SER A 180 -11.02 -9.03 12.84
C SER A 180 -12.24 -9.76 13.37
N TYR A 181 -13.43 -9.30 13.03
CA TYR A 181 -14.67 -9.94 13.41
C TYR A 181 -14.79 -11.36 12.85
N MET A 182 -14.38 -11.54 11.59
CA MET A 182 -14.48 -12.83 10.90
C MET A 182 -13.42 -13.84 11.33
N THR A 183 -12.20 -13.41 11.59
CA THR A 183 -11.03 -14.28 11.74
C THR A 183 -10.42 -14.27 13.14
N GLY A 184 -10.80 -13.32 13.99
CA GLY A 184 -10.13 -13.07 15.27
C GLY A 184 -8.76 -12.39 15.13
N GLU A 185 -8.33 -12.07 13.90
CA GLU A 185 -7.04 -11.41 13.62
C GLU A 185 -7.26 -10.05 12.98
N SER A 186 -6.65 -9.00 13.53
CA SER A 186 -6.80 -7.65 13.01
C SER A 186 -5.92 -7.40 11.78
N PRO A 187 -6.46 -6.91 10.66
CA PRO A 187 -5.64 -6.49 9.53
C PRO A 187 -4.73 -5.29 9.85
N ASN A 188 -5.02 -4.58 10.93
CA ASN A 188 -4.24 -3.43 11.37
C ASN A 188 -2.95 -3.84 12.09
N THR A 189 -2.89 -5.04 12.63
CA THR A 189 -1.73 -5.60 13.33
C THR A 189 -1.09 -6.78 12.60
N VAL A 190 -1.92 -7.73 12.12
CA VAL A 190 -1.46 -8.89 11.34
C VAL A 190 -1.28 -8.55 9.85
N GLY A 191 -1.98 -7.52 9.38
CA GLY A 191 -1.82 -6.95 8.04
C GLY A 191 -2.49 -7.73 6.91
N ALA A 192 -3.21 -8.80 7.19
CA ALA A 192 -3.97 -9.58 6.23
C ALA A 192 -5.46 -9.37 6.43
N CYS A 193 -6.15 -8.91 5.38
CA CYS A 193 -7.62 -8.86 5.41
C CYS A 193 -8.25 -10.26 5.39
N SER A 194 -7.55 -11.24 4.78
CA SER A 194 -8.00 -12.63 4.73
C SER A 194 -6.79 -13.54 4.84
N PRO A 195 -6.35 -13.87 6.09
CA PRO A 195 -5.24 -14.78 6.28
C PRO A 195 -5.53 -16.13 5.62
N ALA A 196 -4.57 -16.68 4.88
CA ALA A 196 -4.74 -17.88 4.04
C ALA A 196 -5.27 -19.10 4.82
N LYS A 197 -4.94 -19.23 6.10
CA LYS A 197 -5.42 -20.33 6.97
C LYS A 197 -6.94 -20.34 7.19
N PHE A 198 -7.62 -19.21 6.95
CA PHE A 198 -9.07 -19.07 7.06
C PHE A 198 -9.77 -19.08 5.70
N VAL A 199 -9.01 -19.12 4.59
CA VAL A 199 -9.55 -19.09 3.24
C VAL A 199 -9.78 -20.51 2.74
N ARG A 200 -10.98 -20.77 2.21
CA ARG A 200 -11.34 -22.00 1.51
C ARG A 200 -11.94 -21.69 0.16
N TRP A 201 -11.55 -22.50 -0.82
CA TRP A 201 -12.13 -22.53 -2.15
C TRP A 201 -12.84 -23.88 -2.34
N GLU A 202 -14.05 -23.86 -2.84
CA GLU A 202 -14.87 -25.05 -2.99
C GLU A 202 -15.60 -25.04 -4.32
N GLU A 203 -15.40 -26.10 -5.12
CA GLU A 203 -16.19 -26.31 -6.34
C GLU A 203 -17.54 -26.92 -5.95
N THR A 204 -18.62 -26.26 -6.32
CA THR A 204 -19.99 -26.71 -6.07
C THR A 204 -20.76 -26.85 -7.38
N PRO A 205 -21.92 -27.55 -7.40
CA PRO A 205 -22.79 -27.55 -8.59
C PRO A 205 -23.25 -26.16 -9.02
N SER A 206 -23.21 -25.17 -8.13
CA SER A 206 -23.62 -23.78 -8.40
C SER A 206 -22.46 -22.88 -8.83
N GLY A 207 -21.23 -23.38 -8.93
CA GLY A 207 -20.02 -22.64 -9.28
C GLY A 207 -18.93 -22.72 -8.23
N LEU A 208 -17.86 -21.97 -8.43
CA LEU A 208 -16.75 -21.86 -7.49
C LEU A 208 -17.15 -20.93 -6.31
N GLU A 209 -17.08 -21.45 -5.10
CA GLU A 209 -17.31 -20.67 -3.89
C GLU A 209 -16.00 -20.30 -3.19
N SER A 210 -15.94 -19.06 -2.68
CA SER A 210 -14.88 -18.62 -1.79
C SER A 210 -15.44 -18.35 -0.38
N ARG A 211 -14.74 -18.84 0.62
CA ARG A 211 -15.14 -18.71 2.03
C ARG A 211 -14.01 -18.12 2.88
N LEU A 212 -14.41 -17.36 3.88
CA LEU A 212 -13.51 -16.85 4.91
C LEU A 212 -14.05 -17.27 6.27
N ASN A 213 -13.29 -18.10 7.01
CA ASN A 213 -13.69 -18.69 8.28
C ASN A 213 -15.11 -19.33 8.21
N GLU A 214 -15.33 -20.19 7.23
CA GLU A 214 -16.59 -20.89 6.89
C GLU A 214 -17.73 -20.01 6.35
N VAL A 215 -17.63 -18.68 6.40
CA VAL A 215 -18.63 -17.79 5.83
C VAL A 215 -18.43 -17.65 4.32
N LEU A 216 -19.51 -17.83 3.56
CA LEU A 216 -19.49 -17.60 2.11
C LEU A 216 -19.22 -16.12 1.83
N ILE A 217 -18.16 -15.86 1.07
CA ILE A 217 -17.80 -14.50 0.63
C ILE A 217 -18.34 -14.23 -0.77
N ASP A 218 -18.13 -15.20 -1.67
CA ASP A 218 -18.58 -15.04 -3.04
C ASP A 218 -18.82 -16.39 -3.73
N ARG A 219 -19.62 -16.36 -4.81
CA ARG A 219 -19.87 -17.48 -5.70
C ARG A 219 -19.70 -17.01 -7.14
N TYR A 220 -18.80 -17.67 -7.85
CA TYR A 220 -18.40 -17.29 -9.22
C TYR A 220 -19.03 -18.25 -10.22
N GLY A 221 -19.65 -17.69 -11.26
CA GLY A 221 -20.19 -18.45 -12.38
C GLY A 221 -19.10 -18.96 -13.35
N PRO A 222 -19.49 -19.77 -14.33
CA PRO A 222 -18.54 -20.26 -15.36
C PRO A 222 -17.86 -19.10 -16.10
N GLY A 223 -16.52 -19.09 -16.09
CA GLY A 223 -15.71 -18.06 -16.77
C GLY A 223 -15.63 -16.72 -16.05
N GLU A 224 -16.21 -16.59 -14.87
CA GLU A 224 -16.08 -15.40 -14.04
C GLU A 224 -14.73 -15.37 -13.32
N ASN A 225 -14.05 -14.23 -13.37
CA ASN A 225 -12.76 -14.05 -12.71
C ASN A 225 -12.94 -13.94 -11.18
N ALA A 226 -12.28 -14.83 -10.46
CA ALA A 226 -12.36 -14.84 -9.00
C ALA A 226 -11.29 -13.93 -8.38
N GLY A 227 -11.72 -13.03 -7.51
CA GLY A 227 -10.83 -12.27 -6.64
C GLY A 227 -10.49 -13.02 -5.35
N TYR A 228 -9.39 -12.66 -4.68
CA TYR A 228 -9.06 -13.24 -3.38
C TYR A 228 -10.15 -12.86 -2.35
N PRO A 229 -10.72 -13.82 -1.60
CA PRO A 229 -11.89 -13.57 -0.76
C PRO A 229 -11.57 -12.61 0.39
N THR A 230 -12.17 -11.43 0.30
CA THR A 230 -12.07 -10.39 1.33
C THR A 230 -13.49 -9.94 1.66
N LEU A 231 -13.85 -9.88 2.94
CA LEU A 231 -15.24 -9.62 3.35
C LEU A 231 -15.84 -8.37 2.67
N CYS A 232 -15.10 -7.26 2.63
CA CYS A 232 -15.61 -6.03 1.98
C CYS A 232 -15.74 -6.12 0.46
N LYS A 233 -15.20 -7.17 -0.17
CA LYS A 233 -15.25 -7.40 -1.62
C LYS A 233 -16.14 -8.60 -1.98
N GLY A 234 -16.86 -9.16 -1.01
CA GLY A 234 -17.83 -10.21 -1.23
C GLY A 234 -19.13 -9.69 -1.83
N ARG A 235 -19.99 -10.61 -2.26
CA ARG A 235 -21.36 -10.31 -2.64
C ARG A 235 -22.28 -10.39 -1.40
N PHE A 236 -23.16 -9.40 -1.32
CA PHE A 236 -24.14 -9.29 -0.24
C PHE A 236 -25.54 -9.28 -0.85
N GLU A 237 -26.48 -9.88 -0.14
CA GLU A 237 -27.89 -9.72 -0.46
C GLU A 237 -28.41 -8.44 0.20
N VAL A 238 -28.87 -7.50 -0.62
CA VAL A 238 -29.43 -6.22 -0.18
C VAL A 238 -30.74 -6.02 -0.93
N ASP A 239 -31.85 -5.91 -0.21
CA ASP A 239 -33.19 -5.75 -0.76
C ASP A 239 -33.54 -6.80 -1.85
N GLY A 240 -33.14 -8.06 -1.60
CA GLY A 240 -33.39 -9.19 -2.51
C GLY A 240 -32.51 -9.25 -3.75
N GLN A 241 -31.49 -8.38 -3.85
CA GLN A 241 -30.50 -8.41 -4.92
C GLN A 241 -29.12 -8.78 -4.37
N THR A 242 -28.38 -9.61 -5.10
CA THR A 242 -27.02 -10.04 -4.71
C THR A 242 -26.00 -9.33 -5.59
N TYR A 243 -25.15 -8.51 -4.98
CA TYR A 243 -24.11 -7.74 -5.67
C TYR A 243 -22.97 -7.34 -4.72
N HIS A 244 -21.88 -6.79 -5.26
CA HIS A 244 -20.77 -6.21 -4.46
C HIS A 244 -21.20 -4.86 -3.86
N ALA A 245 -21.86 -4.92 -2.70
CA ALA A 245 -22.46 -3.74 -2.08
C ALA A 245 -21.44 -2.76 -1.48
N LEU A 246 -20.25 -3.22 -1.15
CA LEU A 246 -19.20 -2.38 -0.56
C LEU A 246 -18.10 -2.05 -1.57
N GLU A 247 -17.42 -3.05 -2.13
CA GLU A 247 -16.36 -2.87 -3.12
C GLU A 247 -16.25 -4.11 -4.01
N GLU A 248 -15.88 -3.91 -5.27
CA GLU A 248 -15.59 -4.99 -6.21
C GLU A 248 -14.19 -5.57 -5.99
N PRO A 249 -13.95 -6.85 -6.36
CA PRO A 249 -12.63 -7.48 -6.31
C PRO A 249 -11.74 -7.00 -7.47
N THR A 250 -11.41 -5.72 -7.47
CA THR A 250 -10.63 -5.04 -8.50
C THR A 250 -9.35 -4.42 -7.90
N SER A 251 -8.40 -4.04 -8.74
CA SER A 251 -7.21 -3.31 -8.34
C SER A 251 -7.28 -1.83 -8.74
N LEU A 252 -6.75 -0.97 -7.87
CA LEU A 252 -6.53 0.44 -8.19
C LEU A 252 -5.55 0.55 -9.36
N ASN A 253 -5.87 1.38 -10.35
CA ASN A 253 -4.96 1.79 -11.42
C ASN A 253 -5.15 3.27 -11.74
N THR A 254 -4.18 4.10 -11.42
CA THR A 254 -4.24 5.55 -11.59
C THR A 254 -3.38 6.06 -12.74
N LEU A 255 -2.99 5.21 -13.71
CA LEU A 255 -2.19 5.65 -14.87
C LEU A 255 -2.84 6.81 -15.62
N GLY A 256 -4.17 6.79 -15.76
CA GLY A 256 -4.92 7.86 -16.41
C GLY A 256 -4.92 9.17 -15.62
N LEU A 257 -4.66 9.14 -14.32
CA LEU A 257 -4.56 10.32 -13.45
C LEU A 257 -3.14 10.88 -13.33
N LEU A 258 -2.15 10.25 -13.95
CA LEU A 258 -0.75 10.64 -13.81
C LEU A 258 -0.50 12.14 -14.12
N PRO A 259 -1.06 12.73 -15.20
CA PRO A 259 -0.96 14.16 -15.45
C PRO A 259 -1.51 15.01 -14.29
N GLU A 260 -2.64 14.63 -13.77
CA GLU A 260 -3.32 15.33 -12.69
C GLU A 260 -2.54 15.25 -11.37
N LEU A 261 -1.95 14.10 -11.08
CA LEU A 261 -1.07 13.89 -9.92
C LEU A 261 0.19 14.76 -10.00
N PHE A 262 0.80 14.86 -11.18
CA PHE A 262 1.94 15.77 -11.42
C PHE A 262 1.56 17.24 -11.21
N GLN A 263 0.45 17.69 -11.81
CA GLN A 263 -0.04 19.08 -11.70
C GLN A 263 -0.44 19.44 -10.27
N THR A 264 -0.89 18.45 -9.49
CA THR A 264 -1.26 18.62 -8.08
C THR A 264 -0.02 18.77 -7.19
N GLY A 265 1.17 18.38 -7.66
CA GLY A 265 2.40 18.42 -6.87
C GLY A 265 2.56 17.22 -5.93
N VAL A 266 1.86 16.10 -6.21
CA VAL A 266 2.11 14.82 -5.51
C VAL A 266 3.56 14.43 -5.72
N GLN A 267 4.27 14.18 -4.63
CA GLN A 267 5.72 13.91 -4.67
C GLN A 267 6.04 12.47 -4.98
N SER A 268 5.22 11.51 -4.50
CA SER A 268 5.47 10.09 -4.63
C SER A 268 4.20 9.33 -5.00
N VAL A 269 4.35 8.38 -5.92
CA VAL A 269 3.34 7.38 -6.27
C VAL A 269 3.77 6.02 -5.76
N LYS A 270 2.91 5.39 -4.97
CA LYS A 270 3.18 4.14 -4.28
C LYS A 270 2.48 2.96 -4.92
N ILE A 271 3.25 1.94 -5.23
CA ILE A 271 2.71 0.65 -5.65
C ILE A 271 2.45 -0.21 -4.42
N GLU A 272 1.25 -0.77 -4.30
CA GLU A 272 0.94 -1.78 -3.29
C GLU A 272 1.35 -3.17 -3.80
N GLY A 273 1.90 -4.03 -2.93
CA GLY A 273 2.25 -5.38 -3.36
C GLY A 273 3.40 -6.04 -2.61
N ARG A 274 3.67 -5.74 -1.34
CA ARG A 274 4.72 -6.43 -0.55
C ARG A 274 4.52 -7.96 -0.45
N GLN A 275 3.29 -8.43 -0.65
CA GLN A 275 2.91 -9.85 -0.66
C GLN A 275 3.02 -10.49 -2.05
N ARG A 276 3.27 -9.69 -3.07
CA ARG A 276 3.26 -10.13 -4.46
C ARG A 276 4.61 -10.71 -4.88
N SER A 277 4.59 -11.51 -5.94
CA SER A 277 5.77 -12.13 -6.52
C SER A 277 6.73 -11.11 -7.15
N PRO A 278 8.02 -11.44 -7.31
CA PRO A 278 8.94 -10.61 -8.09
C PRO A 278 8.45 -10.30 -9.50
N ALA A 279 7.79 -11.24 -10.16
CA ALA A 279 7.21 -11.04 -11.50
C ALA A 279 6.12 -9.95 -11.53
N TYR A 280 5.27 -9.88 -10.49
CA TYR A 280 4.33 -8.77 -10.34
C TYR A 280 5.06 -7.44 -10.18
N VAL A 281 6.04 -7.40 -9.27
CA VAL A 281 6.83 -6.18 -9.02
C VAL A 281 7.52 -5.70 -10.29
N GLU A 282 8.10 -6.62 -11.08
CA GLU A 282 8.73 -6.31 -12.36
C GLU A 282 7.75 -5.63 -13.32
N GLN A 283 6.63 -6.28 -13.58
CA GLN A 283 5.66 -5.78 -14.57
C GLN A 283 5.10 -4.43 -14.18
N VAL A 284 4.68 -4.28 -12.93
CA VAL A 284 4.09 -3.03 -12.45
C VAL A 284 5.11 -1.91 -12.43
N THR A 285 6.31 -2.14 -11.89
CA THR A 285 7.37 -1.12 -11.83
C THR A 285 7.75 -0.64 -13.22
N ARG A 286 7.94 -1.55 -14.17
CA ARG A 286 8.33 -1.22 -15.55
C ARG A 286 7.27 -0.37 -16.26
N VAL A 287 5.99 -0.73 -16.10
CA VAL A 287 4.89 0.05 -16.70
C VAL A 287 4.83 1.46 -16.10
N TRP A 288 4.87 1.57 -14.77
CA TRP A 288 4.80 2.86 -14.09
C TRP A 288 6.03 3.73 -14.38
N ARG A 289 7.23 3.15 -14.45
CA ARG A 289 8.44 3.88 -14.85
C ARG A 289 8.31 4.42 -16.26
N ALA A 290 7.90 3.58 -17.21
CA ALA A 290 7.70 4.01 -18.59
C ALA A 290 6.64 5.11 -18.74
N ALA A 291 5.56 5.05 -17.95
CA ALA A 291 4.51 6.06 -17.95
C ALA A 291 5.01 7.39 -17.38
N ILE A 292 5.72 7.37 -16.25
CA ILE A 292 6.32 8.57 -15.64
C ILE A 292 7.32 9.22 -16.60
N ASP A 293 8.21 8.44 -17.22
CA ASP A 293 9.20 8.93 -18.15
C ASP A 293 8.55 9.52 -19.42
N ALA A 294 7.50 8.88 -19.94
CA ALA A 294 6.75 9.39 -21.09
C ALA A 294 6.08 10.74 -20.78
N TYR A 295 5.45 10.86 -19.59
CA TYR A 295 4.87 12.13 -19.16
C TYR A 295 5.93 13.22 -19.00
N GLN A 296 7.05 12.92 -18.34
CA GLN A 296 8.13 13.89 -18.14
C GLN A 296 8.79 14.33 -19.45
N ALA A 297 8.90 13.44 -20.43
CA ALA A 297 9.46 13.74 -21.74
C ALA A 297 8.54 14.66 -22.57
N ASN A 298 7.23 14.46 -22.52
CA ASN A 298 6.27 15.30 -23.23
C ASN A 298 4.88 15.26 -22.54
N PRO A 299 4.62 16.16 -21.57
CA PRO A 299 3.36 16.21 -20.83
C PRO A 299 2.12 16.40 -21.72
N GLU A 300 2.21 17.19 -22.79
CA GLU A 300 1.09 17.49 -23.68
C GLU A 300 0.68 16.29 -24.56
N ALA A 301 1.63 15.41 -24.85
CA ALA A 301 1.37 14.21 -25.67
C ALA A 301 1.12 12.94 -24.84
N TYR A 302 1.08 13.06 -23.51
CA TYR A 302 0.90 11.88 -22.67
C TYR A 302 -0.47 11.25 -22.87
N GLN A 303 -0.45 9.96 -23.17
CA GLN A 303 -1.63 9.09 -23.22
C GLN A 303 -1.26 7.74 -22.63
N VAL A 304 -2.20 7.15 -21.91
CA VAL A 304 -2.05 5.76 -21.44
C VAL A 304 -2.04 4.83 -22.64
N LYS A 305 -0.98 4.06 -22.78
CA LYS A 305 -0.86 3.11 -23.89
C LYS A 305 -1.69 1.86 -23.59
N PRO A 306 -2.46 1.33 -24.58
CA PRO A 306 -3.29 0.13 -24.38
C PRO A 306 -2.51 -1.08 -23.84
N GLU A 307 -1.24 -1.22 -24.26
CA GLU A 307 -0.37 -2.29 -23.78
C GLU A 307 -0.02 -2.17 -22.27
N TRP A 308 0.04 -0.94 -21.72
CA TRP A 308 0.25 -0.73 -20.30
C TRP A 308 -0.97 -1.18 -19.47
N ASP A 309 -2.16 -0.75 -19.88
CA ASP A 309 -3.41 -1.18 -19.23
C ASP A 309 -3.58 -2.70 -19.31
N ALA A 310 -3.32 -3.30 -20.47
CA ALA A 310 -3.41 -4.75 -20.63
C ALA A 310 -2.41 -5.52 -19.76
N GLN A 311 -1.18 -4.98 -19.57
CA GLN A 311 -0.19 -5.59 -18.69
C GLN A 311 -0.62 -5.48 -17.21
N LEU A 312 -1.10 -4.33 -16.78
CA LEU A 312 -1.57 -4.12 -15.41
C LEU A 312 -2.82 -4.93 -15.10
N ALA A 313 -3.77 -5.02 -16.02
CA ALA A 313 -4.97 -5.82 -15.86
C ALA A 313 -4.66 -7.31 -15.60
N ARG A 314 -3.66 -7.88 -16.27
CA ARG A 314 -3.25 -9.29 -16.09
C ARG A 314 -2.76 -9.62 -14.69
N VAL A 315 -2.21 -8.64 -13.98
CA VAL A 315 -1.69 -8.81 -12.61
C VAL A 315 -2.61 -8.24 -11.54
N SER A 316 -3.73 -7.66 -11.96
CA SER A 316 -4.77 -7.11 -11.09
C SER A 316 -5.64 -8.20 -10.47
N GLU A 317 -6.23 -7.89 -9.33
CA GLU A 317 -7.24 -8.74 -8.70
C GLU A 317 -8.45 -8.87 -9.62
N GLY A 318 -8.94 -10.09 -9.83
CA GLY A 318 -10.03 -10.35 -10.78
C GLY A 318 -9.73 -9.95 -12.23
N SER A 319 -8.46 -9.71 -12.59
CA SER A 319 -8.02 -9.18 -13.89
C SER A 319 -8.72 -7.86 -14.29
N GLN A 320 -9.18 -7.10 -13.32
CA GLN A 320 -9.89 -5.83 -13.51
C GLN A 320 -9.25 -4.69 -12.74
N THR A 321 -9.40 -3.47 -13.27
CA THR A 321 -8.88 -2.25 -12.65
C THR A 321 -9.95 -1.19 -12.50
N THR A 322 -9.77 -0.31 -11.50
CA THR A 322 -10.66 0.81 -11.21
C THR A 322 -9.86 2.00 -10.71
N LEU A 323 -10.44 3.18 -10.80
CA LEU A 323 -9.92 4.39 -10.13
C LEU A 323 -10.36 4.51 -8.66
N GLY A 324 -11.24 3.61 -8.19
CA GLY A 324 -11.69 3.59 -6.82
C GLY A 324 -12.24 4.93 -6.33
N ALA A 325 -11.85 5.34 -5.14
CA ALA A 325 -12.31 6.58 -4.52
C ALA A 325 -11.86 7.86 -5.25
N TYR A 326 -10.86 7.81 -6.13
CA TYR A 326 -10.47 9.02 -6.90
C TYR A 326 -11.61 9.60 -7.73
N HIS A 327 -12.57 8.78 -8.16
CA HIS A 327 -13.80 9.21 -8.84
C HIS A 327 -14.99 9.38 -7.91
N ARG A 328 -14.97 8.75 -6.76
CA ARG A 328 -16.06 8.77 -5.79
C ARG A 328 -15.70 9.69 -4.64
N GLN A 329 -16.61 10.54 -4.26
CA GLN A 329 -16.41 11.36 -3.09
C GLN A 329 -16.61 10.52 -1.83
N TRP A 330 -15.63 10.55 -0.92
CA TRP A 330 -15.79 9.98 0.41
C TRP A 330 -16.74 10.84 1.23
N GLN A 331 -17.78 10.22 1.74
CA GLN A 331 -18.80 10.86 2.56
C GLN A 331 -18.66 10.46 4.02
#